data_426c41232944a46a8be392783f73d690
#
_entry.id   426c41232944a46a8be392783f73d690
#
_cell.length_a   1.000
_cell.length_b   1.000
_cell.length_c   1.000
_cell.angle_alpha   90.00
_cell.angle_beta   90.00
_cell.angle_gamma   90.00
#
_symmetry.space_group_name_H-M   'P 1'
#
loop_
_entity.id
_entity.type
_entity.pdbx_description
1 polymer ?
#
loop_
_entity_poly.entity_id
_entity_poly.type
_entity_poly.pdbx_seq_one_letter_code
_entity_poly.pdbx_strand_id
1 'polypeptide(L)'
;MLIGEHLVPELGHENQVGVQCEDAVPTSTNLLILSHEPKYDGLVQLRYSFRLYPTAGQRISLARAFGCARTVFNDALRIRRDAHQAGQPWPKTGELSKQLITEAKRTPERAWLGEVSSVVLQQALRDLDTAYRNFFDSLSGKRKGPIIQEPRFKSRKDHRQTVRFTANARWSLTEGGKLRLPKIGDVPVRWSRVLPSTPSTVTVVKDAAGRYFASFVVETEPGEVMPRATAEVGIDLGLTHFAILSDGTKIRSPRFLRRAGKKLKREQRRLSRKAKGSNNRTKARIKVARAHARVCDARREFHHQLSTKLIRDNQAIAVEDLCAKGLARTRLAKSVYDAGWSAFVNMLEYKAARYGRTFVKIGRFEPTSQVCSQCGVKDGPKPLHVREWECKACGAVLDRDINAAVNVARAAGLAVSACRARVRPGPVPAQCEEAGTHSKASRTSGSQAGIALL
;
A
#
# COMPACT_ATOMS: atom_id res chain seq x y z
N MET A 1 17.35 -34.86 52.71
CA MET A 1 18.01 -35.15 51.42
C MET A 1 17.60 -34.05 50.46
N LEU A 2 18.52 -33.20 50.15
CA LEU A 2 18.38 -32.01 49.35
C LEU A 2 18.41 -32.35 47.86
N ILE A 3 17.51 -31.79 47.05
CA ILE A 3 17.71 -31.64 45.61
C ILE A 3 17.37 -30.21 45.29
N GLY A 4 18.38 -29.49 44.81
CA GLY A 4 18.30 -28.06 44.46
C GLY A 4 17.58 -27.82 43.13
N GLU A 5 16.76 -26.82 43.13
CA GLU A 5 16.16 -26.22 41.92
C GLU A 5 17.09 -25.18 41.32
N HIS A 6 17.56 -25.43 40.11
CA HIS A 6 18.23 -24.42 39.28
C HIS A 6 17.19 -23.52 38.64
N LEU A 7 17.11 -22.28 39.11
CA LEU A 7 16.46 -21.16 38.45
C LEU A 7 17.26 -20.78 37.22
N VAL A 8 16.65 -20.96 36.03
CA VAL A 8 17.08 -20.35 34.76
C VAL A 8 16.37 -19.02 34.66
N PRO A 9 17.07 -17.90 34.44
CA PRO A 9 16.41 -16.61 34.23
C PRO A 9 15.76 -16.59 32.85
N GLU A 10 14.45 -16.39 32.79
CA GLU A 10 13.70 -16.06 31.59
C GLU A 10 14.23 -14.75 31.04
N LEU A 11 14.89 -14.84 29.89
CA LEU A 11 15.19 -13.69 29.02
C LEU A 11 13.87 -13.14 28.48
N GLY A 12 13.46 -12.01 29.04
CA GLY A 12 12.30 -11.26 28.59
C GLY A 12 12.38 -10.99 27.10
N HIS A 13 11.42 -11.52 26.35
CA HIS A 13 11.10 -11.09 25.00
C HIS A 13 10.73 -9.60 25.04
N GLU A 14 11.70 -8.74 24.77
CA GLU A 14 11.45 -7.37 24.40
C GLU A 14 10.57 -7.38 23.15
N ASN A 15 9.28 -7.10 23.34
CA ASN A 15 8.38 -6.73 22.29
C ASN A 15 8.98 -5.53 21.52
N GLN A 16 9.73 -5.84 20.48
CA GLN A 16 10.01 -4.88 19.42
C GLN A 16 8.66 -4.49 18.84
N VAL A 17 8.17 -3.33 19.25
CA VAL A 17 7.08 -2.63 18.58
C VAL A 17 7.63 -2.19 17.22
N GLY A 18 7.76 -3.14 16.32
CA GLY A 18 7.82 -2.89 14.90
C GLY A 18 6.47 -2.29 14.54
N VAL A 19 6.41 -0.96 14.42
CA VAL A 19 5.33 -0.32 13.69
C VAL A 19 5.50 -0.80 12.27
N GLN A 20 4.83 -1.91 11.96
CA GLN A 20 4.60 -2.32 10.60
C GLN A 20 3.88 -1.14 9.95
N CYS A 21 4.52 -0.51 8.97
CA CYS A 21 3.79 0.24 7.96
C CYS A 21 2.99 -0.80 7.19
N GLU A 22 1.97 -1.36 7.83
CA GLU A 22 0.90 -1.97 7.10
C GLU A 22 0.24 -0.83 6.36
N ASP A 23 0.57 -0.71 5.08
CA ASP A 23 -0.26 -0.08 4.08
C ASP A 23 -1.53 -0.93 3.97
N ALA A 24 -2.28 -1.01 5.07
CA ALA A 24 -3.66 -1.42 5.05
C ALA A 24 -4.47 -0.25 4.48
N VAL A 25 -4.29 0.01 3.18
CA VAL A 25 -5.44 0.30 2.36
C VAL A 25 -6.35 -0.91 2.58
N PRO A 26 -7.61 -0.77 3.01
CA PRO A 26 -8.51 -1.89 2.98
C PRO A 26 -8.55 -2.35 1.53
N THR A 27 -7.80 -3.40 1.24
CA THR A 27 -7.87 -4.16 0.01
C THR A 27 -9.16 -4.96 0.06
N SER A 28 -10.27 -4.30 -0.17
CA SER A 28 -11.45 -4.93 -0.72
C SER A 28 -11.66 -4.35 -2.11
N THR A 29 -10.66 -4.56 -2.94
CA THR A 29 -10.86 -4.69 -4.37
C THR A 29 -10.35 -6.07 -4.69
N ASN A 30 -11.21 -7.08 -4.52
CA ASN A 30 -11.06 -8.35 -5.20
C ASN A 30 -11.27 -8.07 -6.69
N LEU A 31 -10.22 -7.64 -7.36
CA LEU A 31 -10.12 -7.80 -8.79
C LEU A 31 -9.50 -9.18 -9.01
N LEU A 32 -10.33 -10.17 -9.21
CA LEU A 32 -9.96 -11.41 -9.91
C LEU A 32 -9.73 -11.03 -11.36
N ILE A 33 -8.48 -10.78 -11.73
CA ILE A 33 -8.10 -10.74 -13.14
C ILE A 33 -7.75 -12.16 -13.53
N LEU A 34 -8.76 -12.87 -14.04
CA LEU A 34 -8.54 -13.95 -14.99
C LEU A 34 -8.30 -13.31 -16.34
N SER A 35 -7.22 -13.74 -17.02
CA SER A 35 -6.92 -13.48 -18.42
C SER A 35 -8.19 -13.54 -19.27
N HIS A 36 -8.55 -12.44 -19.90
CA HIS A 36 -9.27 -12.21 -21.13
C HIS A 36 -10.00 -10.86 -21.03
N GLU A 37 -9.91 -10.08 -22.07
CA GLU A 37 -10.58 -8.80 -22.39
C GLU A 37 -11.31 -8.07 -21.25
N PRO A 38 -11.09 -6.79 -21.02
CA PRO A 38 -11.72 -6.06 -19.95
C PRO A 38 -13.23 -5.94 -20.24
N LYS A 39 -14.02 -6.92 -19.79
CA LYS A 39 -15.47 -6.78 -19.66
C LYS A 39 -15.78 -5.89 -18.48
N TYR A 40 -15.50 -4.60 -18.59
CA TYR A 40 -15.97 -3.60 -17.66
C TYR A 40 -17.21 -2.91 -18.21
N ASP A 41 -18.35 -3.59 -18.15
CA ASP A 41 -19.68 -2.99 -18.36
C ASP A 41 -20.19 -2.29 -17.10
N GLY A 42 -19.34 -1.74 -16.26
CA GLY A 42 -19.77 -1.14 -15.01
C GLY A 42 -18.82 -0.07 -14.46
N LEU A 43 -19.39 0.85 -13.67
CA LEU A 43 -18.65 1.90 -12.97
C LEU A 43 -17.57 1.32 -12.06
N VAL A 44 -16.37 1.89 -12.12
CA VAL A 44 -15.23 1.53 -11.28
C VAL A 44 -15.22 2.40 -10.03
N GLN A 45 -15.18 1.78 -8.85
CA GLN A 45 -15.02 2.51 -7.60
C GLN A 45 -13.55 2.82 -7.31
N LEU A 46 -13.23 4.09 -7.24
CA LEU A 46 -11.89 4.58 -6.91
C LEU A 46 -11.88 5.28 -5.55
N ARG A 47 -10.76 5.19 -4.87
CA ARG A 47 -10.55 5.83 -3.58
C ARG A 47 -9.45 6.88 -3.65
N TYR A 48 -9.81 8.13 -3.36
CA TYR A 48 -8.91 9.29 -3.35
C TYR A 48 -8.68 9.76 -1.93
N SER A 49 -7.41 9.94 -1.53
CA SER A 49 -7.05 10.41 -0.20
C SER A 49 -6.35 11.75 -0.25
N PHE A 50 -6.86 12.72 0.54
CA PHE A 50 -6.34 14.07 0.62
C PHE A 50 -6.03 14.45 2.06
N ARG A 51 -5.05 15.33 2.25
CA ARG A 51 -4.66 15.86 3.55
C ARG A 51 -5.70 16.84 4.08
N LEU A 52 -6.08 16.68 5.37
CA LEU A 52 -6.93 17.62 6.10
C LEU A 52 -6.12 18.44 7.11
N TYR A 53 -6.53 19.70 7.30
CA TYR A 53 -5.95 20.61 8.26
C TYR A 53 -7.01 21.15 9.24
N PRO A 54 -7.57 20.30 10.12
CA PRO A 54 -8.59 20.75 11.06
C PRO A 54 -8.01 21.71 12.10
N THR A 55 -8.79 22.74 12.46
CA THR A 55 -8.51 23.69 13.55
C THR A 55 -8.48 22.98 14.91
N ALA A 56 -8.09 23.67 15.99
CA ALA A 56 -8.08 23.09 17.32
C ALA A 56 -9.48 22.61 17.75
N GLY A 57 -10.53 23.39 17.53
CA GLY A 57 -11.92 23.04 17.83
C GLY A 57 -12.38 21.83 17.01
N GLN A 58 -12.11 21.82 15.69
CA GLN A 58 -12.45 20.70 14.82
C GLN A 58 -11.73 19.40 15.22
N ARG A 59 -10.48 19.48 15.72
CA ARG A 59 -9.77 18.30 16.25
C ARG A 59 -10.43 17.73 17.48
N ILE A 60 -11.03 18.59 18.35
CA ILE A 60 -11.81 18.17 19.50
C ILE A 60 -13.10 17.48 19.04
N SER A 61 -13.85 18.07 18.11
CA SER A 61 -15.08 17.47 17.55
C SER A 61 -14.80 16.12 16.86
N LEU A 62 -13.71 16.02 16.08
CA LEU A 62 -13.27 14.76 15.49
C LEU A 62 -12.86 13.71 16.53
N ALA A 63 -12.18 14.14 17.62
CA ALA A 63 -11.81 13.22 18.70
C ALA A 63 -13.05 12.67 19.42
N ARG A 64 -14.09 13.50 19.62
CA ARG A 64 -15.41 13.07 20.13
C ARG A 64 -16.05 12.08 19.19
N ALA A 65 -16.10 12.37 17.88
CA ALA A 65 -16.64 11.45 16.87
C ALA A 65 -15.93 10.07 16.85
N PHE A 66 -14.59 10.05 16.92
CA PHE A 66 -13.83 8.79 17.05
C PHE A 66 -14.15 8.05 18.36
N GLY A 67 -14.31 8.80 19.46
CA GLY A 67 -14.65 8.26 20.77
C GLY A 67 -16.01 7.60 20.77
N CYS A 68 -17.05 8.34 20.32
CA CYS A 68 -18.42 7.86 20.24
C CYS A 68 -18.53 6.61 19.34
N ALA A 69 -17.95 6.64 18.13
CA ALA A 69 -17.95 5.50 17.22
C ALA A 69 -17.28 4.26 17.85
N ARG A 70 -16.18 4.45 18.58
CA ARG A 70 -15.51 3.36 19.29
C ARG A 70 -16.39 2.77 20.39
N THR A 71 -17.04 3.61 21.18
CA THR A 71 -17.93 3.15 22.27
C THR A 71 -19.08 2.34 21.71
N VAL A 72 -19.82 2.85 20.72
CA VAL A 72 -20.93 2.12 20.08
C VAL A 72 -20.46 0.80 19.46
N PHE A 73 -19.30 0.77 18.80
CA PHE A 73 -18.72 -0.46 18.27
C PHE A 73 -18.41 -1.47 19.38
N ASN A 74 -17.80 -1.04 20.47
CA ASN A 74 -17.42 -1.91 21.57
C ASN A 74 -18.62 -2.43 22.37
N ASP A 75 -19.62 -1.58 22.59
CA ASP A 75 -20.84 -1.98 23.29
C ASP A 75 -21.61 -3.01 22.45
N ALA A 76 -21.74 -2.80 21.13
CA ALA A 76 -22.33 -3.75 20.21
C ALA A 76 -21.57 -5.08 20.14
N LEU A 77 -20.24 -5.02 20.15
CA LEU A 77 -19.39 -6.22 20.18
C LEU A 77 -19.60 -7.00 21.47
N ARG A 78 -19.70 -6.32 22.62
CA ARG A 78 -19.97 -6.95 23.92
C ARG A 78 -21.31 -7.64 23.88
N ILE A 79 -22.39 -6.96 23.53
CA ILE A 79 -23.75 -7.52 23.47
C ILE A 79 -23.79 -8.79 22.60
N ARG A 80 -23.14 -8.79 21.45
CA ARG A 80 -23.09 -9.96 20.56
C ARG A 80 -22.31 -11.12 21.16
N ARG A 81 -21.24 -10.86 21.85
CA ARG A 81 -20.46 -11.90 22.57
C ARG A 81 -21.24 -12.49 23.72
N ASP A 82 -21.87 -11.63 24.52
CA ASP A 82 -22.66 -12.05 25.66
C ASP A 82 -23.87 -12.90 25.19
N ALA A 83 -24.59 -12.48 24.13
CA ALA A 83 -25.67 -13.25 23.53
C ALA A 83 -25.19 -14.63 23.03
N HIS A 84 -24.05 -14.68 22.34
CA HIS A 84 -23.46 -15.93 21.86
C HIS A 84 -23.10 -16.87 23.02
N GLN A 85 -22.46 -16.34 24.09
CA GLN A 85 -22.09 -17.12 25.27
C GLN A 85 -23.32 -17.65 26.03
N ALA A 86 -24.42 -16.87 26.02
CA ALA A 86 -25.68 -17.26 26.66
C ALA A 86 -26.59 -18.13 25.76
N GLY A 87 -26.14 -18.53 24.57
CA GLY A 87 -26.95 -19.27 23.61
C GLY A 87 -28.19 -18.53 23.08
N GLN A 88 -28.19 -17.18 23.20
CA GLN A 88 -29.29 -16.34 22.78
C GLN A 88 -29.22 -16.03 21.25
N PRO A 89 -30.37 -15.66 20.64
CA PRO A 89 -30.39 -15.25 19.23
C PRO A 89 -29.40 -14.10 18.96
N TRP A 90 -28.81 -14.12 17.76
CA TRP A 90 -27.86 -13.08 17.34
C TRP A 90 -28.52 -11.70 17.22
N PRO A 91 -28.09 -10.69 17.99
CA PRO A 91 -28.70 -9.35 17.97
C PRO A 91 -28.56 -8.68 16.61
N LYS A 92 -29.67 -8.29 15.99
CA LYS A 92 -29.71 -7.62 14.69
C LYS A 92 -29.19 -6.19 14.80
N THR A 93 -28.60 -5.68 13.72
CA THR A 93 -28.02 -4.32 13.68
C THR A 93 -29.06 -3.23 13.91
N GLY A 94 -30.33 -3.45 13.49
CA GLY A 94 -31.45 -2.54 13.74
C GLY A 94 -31.75 -2.39 15.24
N GLU A 95 -31.81 -3.48 15.96
CA GLU A 95 -32.03 -3.54 17.41
C GLU A 95 -30.88 -2.86 18.14
N LEU A 96 -29.63 -3.19 17.79
CA LEU A 96 -28.44 -2.53 18.35
C LEU A 96 -28.42 -1.03 18.06
N SER A 97 -28.88 -0.59 16.88
CA SER A 97 -28.97 0.83 16.54
C SER A 97 -30.03 1.54 17.38
N LYS A 98 -31.19 0.91 17.59
CA LYS A 98 -32.24 1.46 18.48
C LYS A 98 -31.70 1.60 19.91
N GLN A 99 -31.19 0.52 20.48
CA GLN A 99 -30.71 0.45 21.86
C GLN A 99 -29.48 1.36 22.11
N LEU A 100 -28.39 1.20 21.31
CA LEU A 100 -27.10 1.82 21.56
C LEU A 100 -26.96 3.25 21.00
N ILE A 101 -27.88 3.68 20.13
CA ILE A 101 -27.82 5.02 19.56
C ILE A 101 -29.06 5.82 19.90
N THR A 102 -30.27 5.32 19.58
CA THR A 102 -31.49 6.12 19.72
C THR A 102 -31.90 6.26 21.17
N GLU A 103 -32.04 5.14 21.88
CA GLU A 103 -32.42 5.12 23.29
C GLU A 103 -31.28 5.62 24.18
N ALA A 104 -30.05 5.17 23.91
CA ALA A 104 -28.90 5.60 24.68
C ALA A 104 -28.70 7.12 24.72
N LYS A 105 -29.00 7.85 23.65
CA LYS A 105 -28.93 9.33 23.65
C LYS A 105 -29.90 10.00 24.61
N ARG A 106 -30.95 9.32 25.04
CA ARG A 106 -31.96 9.82 25.93
C ARG A 106 -31.57 9.67 27.39
N THR A 107 -30.57 8.84 27.68
CA THR A 107 -30.07 8.60 29.03
C THR A 107 -29.00 9.63 29.38
N PRO A 108 -28.95 10.13 30.63
CA PRO A 108 -27.95 11.10 31.09
C PRO A 108 -26.50 10.60 30.84
N GLU A 109 -26.25 9.30 31.05
CA GLU A 109 -24.94 8.66 30.94
C GLU A 109 -24.41 8.63 29.50
N ARG A 110 -25.29 8.72 28.50
CA ARG A 110 -24.98 8.62 27.08
C ARG A 110 -25.45 9.81 26.24
N ALA A 111 -26.00 10.85 26.81
CA ALA A 111 -26.47 12.05 26.12
C ALA A 111 -25.41 12.67 25.20
N TRP A 112 -24.13 12.54 25.56
CA TRP A 112 -22.99 12.99 24.76
C TRP A 112 -22.89 12.32 23.36
N LEU A 113 -23.57 11.19 23.10
CA LEU A 113 -23.69 10.62 21.76
C LEU A 113 -24.45 11.56 20.79
N GLY A 114 -25.26 12.49 21.33
CA GLY A 114 -25.94 13.52 20.55
C GLY A 114 -25.01 14.61 19.99
N GLU A 115 -23.81 14.77 20.53
CA GLU A 115 -22.83 15.75 20.05
C GLU A 115 -22.21 15.41 18.69
N VAL A 116 -22.39 14.18 18.22
CA VAL A 116 -21.82 13.71 16.96
C VAL A 116 -22.92 13.30 15.96
N SER A 117 -22.54 13.21 14.68
CA SER A 117 -23.45 12.75 13.65
C SER A 117 -23.90 11.31 13.89
N SER A 118 -25.19 11.05 13.86
CA SER A 118 -25.75 9.70 14.02
C SER A 118 -25.27 8.73 12.97
N VAL A 119 -25.02 9.21 11.75
CA VAL A 119 -24.48 8.39 10.67
C VAL A 119 -23.11 7.79 11.04
N VAL A 120 -22.24 8.53 11.72
CA VAL A 120 -20.95 8.01 12.20
C VAL A 120 -21.14 6.82 13.15
N LEU A 121 -22.15 6.89 14.02
CA LEU A 121 -22.46 5.81 14.97
C LEU A 121 -23.06 4.59 14.27
N GLN A 122 -23.98 4.79 13.32
CA GLN A 122 -24.55 3.73 12.49
C GLN A 122 -23.47 3.04 11.64
N GLN A 123 -22.51 3.82 11.09
CA GLN A 123 -21.40 3.25 10.35
C GLN A 123 -20.45 2.41 11.24
N ALA A 124 -20.32 2.73 12.52
CA ALA A 124 -19.57 1.90 13.46
C ALA A 124 -20.21 0.52 13.66
N LEU A 125 -21.55 0.43 13.70
CA LEU A 125 -22.28 -0.85 13.73
C LEU A 125 -22.09 -1.63 12.42
N ARG A 126 -22.23 -0.97 11.27
CA ARG A 126 -21.99 -1.61 9.96
C ARG A 126 -20.55 -2.10 9.79
N ASP A 127 -19.58 -1.38 10.36
CA ASP A 127 -18.18 -1.83 10.38
C ASP A 127 -18.02 -3.11 11.22
N LEU A 128 -18.76 -3.26 12.31
CA LEU A 128 -18.80 -4.48 13.12
C LEU A 128 -19.45 -5.64 12.36
N ASP A 129 -20.57 -5.39 11.67
CA ASP A 129 -21.22 -6.41 10.82
C ASP A 129 -20.26 -6.91 9.74
N THR A 130 -19.57 -5.99 9.07
CA THR A 130 -18.58 -6.34 8.05
C THR A 130 -17.43 -7.15 8.63
N ALA A 131 -16.98 -6.82 9.84
CA ALA A 131 -15.91 -7.55 10.52
C ALA A 131 -16.34 -8.99 10.86
N TYR A 132 -17.55 -9.20 11.36
CA TYR A 132 -18.10 -10.53 11.62
C TYR A 132 -18.33 -11.31 10.33
N ARG A 133 -18.91 -10.70 9.30
CA ARG A 133 -19.06 -11.34 7.99
C ARG A 133 -17.73 -11.86 7.47
N ASN A 134 -16.69 -11.02 7.46
CA ASN A 134 -15.36 -11.41 7.03
C ASN A 134 -14.77 -12.55 7.88
N PHE A 135 -15.06 -12.58 9.17
CA PHE A 135 -14.66 -13.65 10.07
C PHE A 135 -15.35 -14.97 9.72
N PHE A 136 -16.68 -14.97 9.59
CA PHE A 136 -17.44 -16.17 9.23
C PHE A 136 -17.13 -16.66 7.81
N ASP A 137 -16.98 -15.76 6.85
CA ASP A 137 -16.56 -16.11 5.48
C ASP A 137 -15.15 -16.71 5.44
N SER A 138 -14.28 -16.28 6.38
CA SER A 138 -12.94 -16.85 6.54
C SER A 138 -12.98 -18.25 7.18
N LEU A 139 -13.86 -18.48 8.15
CA LEU A 139 -14.06 -19.80 8.78
C LEU A 139 -14.66 -20.80 7.81
N SER A 140 -15.65 -20.38 7.03
CA SER A 140 -16.35 -21.24 6.06
C SER A 140 -15.59 -21.45 4.74
N GLY A 141 -14.37 -20.88 4.60
CA GLY A 141 -13.58 -20.99 3.38
C GLY A 141 -14.09 -20.18 2.18
N LYS A 142 -15.22 -19.45 2.31
CA LYS A 142 -15.77 -18.58 1.25
C LYS A 142 -14.81 -17.45 0.88
N ARG A 143 -14.01 -16.98 1.85
CA ARG A 143 -13.04 -15.90 1.62
C ARG A 143 -11.66 -16.48 1.32
N LYS A 144 -11.11 -16.14 0.15
CA LYS A 144 -9.71 -16.41 -0.19
C LYS A 144 -8.79 -15.40 0.53
N GLY A 145 -7.63 -15.88 1.01
CA GLY A 145 -6.61 -15.02 1.65
C GLY A 145 -6.29 -15.41 3.09
N PRO A 146 -5.65 -14.53 3.86
CA PRO A 146 -5.29 -14.82 5.25
C PRO A 146 -6.52 -15.07 6.14
N ILE A 147 -6.38 -15.97 7.11
CA ILE A 147 -7.41 -16.25 8.10
C ILE A 147 -7.70 -14.96 8.89
N ILE A 148 -8.99 -14.57 8.91
CA ILE A 148 -9.47 -13.43 9.70
C ILE A 148 -9.96 -13.94 11.04
N GLN A 149 -9.48 -13.31 12.10
CA GLN A 149 -9.90 -13.62 13.46
C GLN A 149 -11.15 -12.84 13.86
N GLU A 150 -11.79 -13.29 14.94
CA GLU A 150 -12.94 -12.61 15.52
C GLU A 150 -12.66 -11.12 15.81
N PRO A 151 -13.66 -10.24 15.63
CA PRO A 151 -13.52 -8.82 15.94
C PRO A 151 -13.07 -8.57 17.38
N ARG A 152 -12.15 -7.61 17.56
CA ARG A 152 -11.61 -7.23 18.89
C ARG A 152 -12.13 -5.86 19.30
N PHE A 153 -12.17 -5.61 20.60
CA PHE A 153 -12.47 -4.28 21.14
C PHE A 153 -11.49 -3.24 20.62
N LYS A 154 -12.03 -2.13 20.13
CA LYS A 154 -11.23 -0.98 19.69
C LYS A 154 -10.69 -0.22 20.90
N SER A 155 -9.39 0.10 20.88
CA SER A 155 -8.73 0.82 21.96
C SER A 155 -8.67 2.33 21.69
N ARG A 156 -8.72 3.15 22.75
CA ARG A 156 -8.38 4.57 22.67
C ARG A 156 -6.92 4.79 22.21
N LYS A 157 -6.06 3.80 22.43
CA LYS A 157 -4.64 3.84 22.08
C LYS A 157 -4.39 3.42 20.62
N ASP A 158 -5.43 3.03 19.87
CA ASP A 158 -5.27 2.64 18.47
C ASP A 158 -4.60 3.74 17.67
N HIS A 159 -3.63 3.33 16.87
CA HIS A 159 -2.80 4.25 16.11
C HIS A 159 -3.53 4.85 14.91
N ARG A 160 -4.62 4.23 14.48
CA ARG A 160 -5.45 4.71 13.38
C ARG A 160 -6.90 4.80 13.83
N GLN A 161 -7.45 6.01 13.79
CA GLN A 161 -8.86 6.26 14.11
C GLN A 161 -9.58 6.69 12.84
N THR A 162 -10.77 6.16 12.63
CA THR A 162 -11.56 6.43 11.41
C THR A 162 -13.03 6.65 11.76
N VAL A 163 -13.67 7.57 11.03
CA VAL A 163 -15.12 7.73 10.99
C VAL A 163 -15.55 7.92 9.55
N ARG A 164 -16.71 7.36 9.18
CA ARG A 164 -17.24 7.39 7.83
C ARG A 164 -18.54 8.17 7.78
N PHE A 165 -18.65 9.01 6.75
CA PHE A 165 -19.86 9.74 6.41
C PHE A 165 -20.33 9.26 5.03
N THR A 166 -21.53 8.72 4.97
CA THR A 166 -22.21 8.34 3.73
C THR A 166 -23.01 9.52 3.18
N ALA A 167 -23.52 9.46 1.95
CA ALA A 167 -24.25 10.57 1.31
C ALA A 167 -25.35 11.14 2.20
N ASN A 168 -26.12 10.29 2.90
CA ASN A 168 -27.19 10.72 3.81
C ASN A 168 -26.72 11.43 5.09
N ALA A 169 -25.41 11.57 5.30
CA ALA A 169 -24.87 12.35 6.43
C ALA A 169 -24.88 13.87 6.17
N ARG A 170 -25.32 14.34 5.01
CA ARG A 170 -25.36 15.77 4.61
C ARG A 170 -24.00 16.47 4.72
N TRP A 171 -22.91 15.74 4.38
CA TRP A 171 -21.61 16.37 4.19
C TRP A 171 -21.51 16.90 2.74
N SER A 172 -20.70 17.91 2.54
CA SER A 172 -20.51 18.52 1.21
C SER A 172 -19.11 19.10 1.03
N LEU A 173 -18.77 19.40 -0.21
CA LEU A 173 -17.63 20.24 -0.55
C LEU A 173 -18.16 21.68 -0.72
N THR A 174 -17.55 22.65 -0.05
CA THR A 174 -17.90 24.06 -0.22
C THR A 174 -17.28 24.63 -1.48
N GLU A 175 -17.81 25.75 -2.00
CA GLU A 175 -17.24 26.46 -3.15
C GLU A 175 -15.76 26.82 -2.94
N GLY A 176 -15.37 27.16 -1.71
CA GLY A 176 -13.97 27.40 -1.33
C GLY A 176 -13.13 26.12 -1.14
N GLY A 177 -13.59 24.95 -1.61
CA GLY A 177 -12.84 23.69 -1.58
C GLY A 177 -12.65 23.09 -0.17
N LYS A 178 -13.41 23.53 0.84
CA LYS A 178 -13.37 22.92 2.19
C LYS A 178 -14.35 21.75 2.27
N LEU A 179 -14.04 20.79 3.12
CA LEU A 179 -14.92 19.67 3.43
C LEU A 179 -15.83 20.05 4.61
N ARG A 180 -17.11 20.27 4.34
CA ARG A 180 -18.15 20.50 5.36
C ARG A 180 -18.58 19.17 5.95
N LEU A 181 -18.38 18.99 7.24
CA LEU A 181 -18.74 17.78 7.96
C LEU A 181 -19.77 18.10 9.06
N PRO A 182 -20.87 17.31 9.19
CA PRO A 182 -21.87 17.50 10.23
C PRO A 182 -21.27 17.49 11.64
N LYS A 183 -21.63 18.48 12.47
CA LYS A 183 -21.15 18.66 13.85
C LYS A 183 -19.63 18.94 13.99
N ILE A 184 -18.93 19.16 12.88
CA ILE A 184 -17.47 19.43 12.85
C ILE A 184 -17.20 20.76 12.15
N GLY A 185 -18.00 21.10 11.11
CA GLY A 185 -17.84 22.31 10.30
C GLY A 185 -16.92 22.14 9.09
N ASP A 186 -16.47 23.25 8.53
CA ASP A 186 -15.75 23.33 7.27
C ASP A 186 -14.25 23.11 7.49
N VAL A 187 -13.75 21.93 7.13
CA VAL A 187 -12.35 21.50 7.32
C VAL A 187 -11.55 21.79 6.06
N PRO A 188 -10.42 22.53 6.14
CA PRO A 188 -9.54 22.75 4.99
C PRO A 188 -8.95 21.45 4.45
N VAL A 189 -9.03 21.27 3.12
CA VAL A 189 -8.50 20.13 2.37
C VAL A 189 -7.36 20.62 1.49
N ARG A 190 -6.26 19.87 1.43
CA ARG A 190 -5.22 20.09 0.42
C ARG A 190 -5.51 19.22 -0.79
N TRP A 191 -6.10 19.83 -1.80
CA TRP A 191 -6.34 19.18 -3.08
C TRP A 191 -5.04 19.06 -3.86
N SER A 192 -4.65 17.85 -4.19
CA SER A 192 -3.49 17.53 -5.04
C SER A 192 -3.91 17.11 -6.45
N ARG A 193 -5.21 16.89 -6.66
CA ARG A 193 -5.84 16.51 -7.94
C ARG A 193 -7.34 16.70 -7.85
N VAL A 194 -8.00 16.76 -8.99
CA VAL A 194 -9.46 16.84 -9.10
C VAL A 194 -10.07 15.46 -8.87
N LEU A 195 -11.25 15.40 -8.29
CA LEU A 195 -12.05 14.17 -8.24
C LEU A 195 -12.75 13.98 -9.59
N PRO A 196 -12.76 12.76 -10.16
CA PRO A 196 -13.37 12.51 -11.47
C PRO A 196 -14.91 12.57 -11.44
N SER A 197 -15.52 12.37 -10.26
CA SER A 197 -16.97 12.42 -10.08
C SER A 197 -17.33 12.84 -8.65
N THR A 198 -18.61 13.09 -8.41
CA THR A 198 -19.13 13.40 -7.08
C THR A 198 -18.91 12.20 -6.13
N PRO A 199 -18.24 12.39 -5.00
CA PRO A 199 -17.95 11.28 -4.09
C PRO A 199 -19.20 10.83 -3.32
N SER A 200 -19.40 9.52 -3.25
CA SER A 200 -20.52 8.89 -2.53
C SER A 200 -20.31 8.81 -1.03
N THR A 201 -19.07 8.72 -0.59
CA THR A 201 -18.72 8.63 0.84
C THR A 201 -17.40 9.32 1.12
N VAL A 202 -17.25 9.82 2.36
CA VAL A 202 -15.98 10.30 2.87
C VAL A 202 -15.63 9.62 4.19
N THR A 203 -14.41 9.11 4.30
CA THR A 203 -13.86 8.57 5.54
C THR A 203 -12.79 9.52 6.06
N VAL A 204 -12.98 10.06 7.26
CA VAL A 204 -11.97 10.85 7.94
C VAL A 204 -11.07 9.91 8.74
N VAL A 205 -9.77 10.02 8.50
CA VAL A 205 -8.74 9.18 9.12
C VAL A 205 -7.78 10.04 9.91
N LYS A 206 -7.51 9.66 11.16
CA LYS A 206 -6.39 10.19 11.95
C LYS A 206 -5.33 9.10 12.07
N ASP A 207 -4.12 9.38 11.61
CA ASP A 207 -3.00 8.44 11.66
C ASP A 207 -2.20 8.53 12.99
N ALA A 208 -1.27 7.61 13.17
CA ALA A 208 -0.39 7.56 14.35
C ALA A 208 0.50 8.82 14.51
N ALA A 209 0.80 9.52 13.43
CA ALA A 209 1.56 10.77 13.44
C ALA A 209 0.72 12.00 13.81
N GLY A 210 -0.57 11.79 14.10
CA GLY A 210 -1.54 12.84 14.40
C GLY A 210 -1.98 13.64 13.19
N ARG A 211 -1.81 13.11 11.99
CA ARG A 211 -2.24 13.71 10.73
C ARG A 211 -3.66 13.28 10.40
N TYR A 212 -4.40 14.16 9.74
CA TYR A 212 -5.77 13.89 9.31
C TYR A 212 -5.85 13.80 7.78
N PHE A 213 -6.68 12.89 7.29
CA PHE A 213 -6.93 12.67 5.88
C PHE A 213 -8.42 12.48 5.63
N ALA A 214 -8.90 12.96 4.48
CA ALA A 214 -10.19 12.59 3.92
C ALA A 214 -9.95 11.56 2.81
N SER A 215 -10.64 10.42 2.90
CA SER A 215 -10.63 9.40 1.86
C SER A 215 -12.01 9.35 1.23
N PHE A 216 -12.11 9.83 -0.02
CA PHE A 216 -13.33 9.86 -0.81
C PHE A 216 -13.45 8.58 -1.63
N VAL A 217 -14.66 8.06 -1.75
CA VAL A 217 -15.01 7.02 -2.72
C VAL A 217 -15.78 7.70 -3.85
N VAL A 218 -15.30 7.51 -5.06
CA VAL A 218 -15.92 8.02 -6.30
C VAL A 218 -16.19 6.85 -7.22
N GLU A 219 -17.27 6.94 -7.97
CA GLU A 219 -17.60 6.04 -9.06
C GLU A 219 -17.28 6.76 -10.36
N THR A 220 -16.59 6.09 -11.25
CA THR A 220 -16.18 6.66 -12.54
C THR A 220 -16.29 5.58 -13.60
N GLU A 221 -16.51 6.01 -14.81
CA GLU A 221 -16.33 5.15 -15.97
C GLU A 221 -14.96 4.47 -15.91
N PRO A 222 -14.80 3.29 -16.52
CA PRO A 222 -13.49 2.70 -16.75
C PRO A 222 -12.58 3.82 -17.32
N GLY A 223 -11.42 4.05 -16.70
CA GLY A 223 -10.58 5.19 -17.04
C GLY A 223 -10.21 5.18 -18.52
N GLU A 224 -9.96 6.36 -19.10
CA GLU A 224 -9.43 6.48 -20.45
C GLU A 224 -8.24 5.54 -20.62
N VAL A 225 -8.36 4.63 -21.56
CA VAL A 225 -7.25 3.76 -21.96
C VAL A 225 -6.14 4.67 -22.48
N MET A 226 -4.96 4.57 -21.90
CA MET A 226 -3.82 5.34 -22.42
C MET A 226 -3.52 4.97 -23.87
N PRO A 227 -3.04 5.88 -24.69
CA PRO A 227 -2.60 5.58 -26.06
C PRO A 227 -1.71 4.35 -26.07
N ARG A 228 -1.88 3.50 -27.09
CA ARG A 228 -1.12 2.24 -27.19
C ARG A 228 0.37 2.53 -27.22
N ALA A 229 1.12 1.91 -26.31
CA ALA A 229 2.58 1.92 -26.31
C ALA A 229 3.09 0.73 -27.12
N THR A 230 4.27 0.84 -27.69
CA THR A 230 4.91 -0.24 -28.47
C THR A 230 5.85 -1.08 -27.63
N ALA A 231 6.36 -0.53 -26.54
CA ALA A 231 7.34 -1.20 -25.70
C ALA A 231 6.70 -2.23 -24.76
N GLU A 232 7.44 -3.29 -24.51
CA GLU A 232 7.13 -4.33 -23.52
C GLU A 232 8.32 -4.55 -22.62
N VAL A 233 8.10 -4.80 -21.32
CA VAL A 233 9.19 -4.85 -20.35
C VAL A 233 9.04 -5.98 -19.35
N GLY A 234 10.13 -6.74 -19.16
CA GLY A 234 10.32 -7.63 -18.02
C GLY A 234 11.06 -6.91 -16.90
N ILE A 235 10.70 -7.18 -15.67
CA ILE A 235 11.23 -6.52 -14.48
C ILE A 235 11.74 -7.56 -13.49
N ASP A 236 13.05 -7.55 -13.23
CA ASP A 236 13.65 -8.23 -12.08
C ASP A 236 13.70 -7.27 -10.88
N LEU A 237 13.19 -7.71 -9.71
CA LEU A 237 13.12 -6.91 -8.48
C LEU A 237 14.24 -7.28 -7.52
N GLY A 238 15.14 -6.32 -7.25
CA GLY A 238 16.33 -6.55 -6.45
C GLY A 238 16.52 -5.62 -5.26
N LEU A 239 17.49 -5.91 -4.41
CA LEU A 239 17.85 -5.09 -3.24
C LEU A 239 18.97 -4.09 -3.52
N THR A 240 19.89 -4.40 -4.41
CA THR A 240 20.95 -3.49 -4.86
C THR A 240 20.39 -2.42 -5.77
N HIS A 241 19.74 -2.85 -6.85
CA HIS A 241 18.82 -2.04 -7.63
C HIS A 241 17.41 -2.41 -7.22
N PHE A 242 16.51 -1.43 -7.18
CA PHE A 242 15.11 -1.68 -6.82
C PHE A 242 14.39 -2.51 -7.89
N ALA A 243 14.69 -2.21 -9.15
CA ALA A 243 14.20 -2.92 -10.32
C ALA A 243 15.25 -2.83 -11.43
N ILE A 244 15.41 -3.88 -12.19
CA ILE A 244 16.19 -3.96 -13.41
C ILE A 244 15.23 -4.33 -14.54
N LEU A 245 15.28 -3.58 -15.62
CA LEU A 245 14.39 -3.75 -16.77
C LEU A 245 15.07 -4.55 -17.86
N SER A 246 14.28 -5.21 -18.70
CA SER A 246 14.78 -6.00 -19.82
C SER A 246 15.49 -5.17 -20.91
N ASP A 247 15.28 -3.85 -20.92
CA ASP A 247 15.99 -2.88 -21.76
C ASP A 247 17.39 -2.51 -21.23
N GLY A 248 17.82 -3.08 -20.11
CA GLY A 248 19.10 -2.78 -19.45
C GLY A 248 19.03 -1.66 -18.42
N THR A 249 17.92 -0.97 -18.26
CA THR A 249 17.77 0.11 -17.29
C THR A 249 17.82 -0.42 -15.86
N LYS A 250 18.76 0.11 -15.05
CA LYS A 250 18.91 -0.22 -13.62
C LYS A 250 18.38 0.89 -12.72
N ILE A 251 17.31 0.63 -12.00
CA ILE A 251 16.65 1.60 -11.10
C ILE A 251 17.24 1.46 -9.70
N ARG A 252 17.88 2.51 -9.21
CA ARG A 252 18.53 2.52 -7.89
C ARG A 252 17.53 2.31 -6.75
N SER A 253 17.91 1.49 -5.76
CA SER A 253 17.15 1.34 -4.53
C SER A 253 17.30 2.58 -3.63
N PRO A 254 16.19 3.29 -3.32
CA PRO A 254 16.26 4.55 -2.55
C PRO A 254 16.62 4.34 -1.06
N ARG A 255 16.42 3.14 -0.50
CA ARG A 255 16.76 2.74 0.88
C ARG A 255 16.26 3.72 1.94
N PHE A 256 15.00 4.15 1.85
CA PHE A 256 14.40 5.20 2.70
C PHE A 256 14.50 4.91 4.20
N LEU A 257 14.20 3.67 4.63
CA LEU A 257 14.30 3.26 6.03
C LEU A 257 15.74 3.27 6.51
N ARG A 258 16.68 2.81 5.68
CA ARG A 258 18.10 2.79 6.03
C ARG A 258 18.64 4.21 6.20
N ARG A 259 18.29 5.14 5.31
CA ARG A 259 18.63 6.56 5.43
C ARG A 259 18.05 7.22 6.68
N ALA A 260 16.80 6.87 7.04
CA ALA A 260 16.13 7.38 8.23
C ALA A 260 16.60 6.70 9.54
N GLY A 261 17.38 5.62 9.47
CA GLY A 261 17.71 4.73 10.57
C GLY A 261 18.31 5.40 11.80
N LYS A 262 19.30 6.29 11.63
CA LYS A 262 19.91 7.04 12.75
C LYS A 262 18.87 7.89 13.50
N LYS A 263 17.99 8.59 12.76
CA LYS A 263 16.92 9.41 13.35
C LYS A 263 15.88 8.56 14.06
N LEU A 264 15.42 7.48 13.45
CA LEU A 264 14.45 6.55 14.05
C LEU A 264 14.98 5.96 15.35
N LYS A 265 16.22 5.43 15.35
CA LYS A 265 16.86 4.88 16.55
C LYS A 265 16.94 5.89 17.69
N ARG A 266 17.30 7.15 17.37
CA ARG A 266 17.34 8.25 18.34
C ARG A 266 15.96 8.53 18.96
N GLU A 267 14.92 8.67 18.13
CA GLU A 267 13.58 8.96 18.64
C GLU A 267 12.97 7.77 19.41
N GLN A 268 13.27 6.52 19.01
CA GLN A 268 12.87 5.31 19.73
C GLN A 268 13.55 5.25 21.13
N ARG A 269 14.85 5.51 21.22
CA ARG A 269 15.57 5.60 22.50
C ARG A 269 15.01 6.69 23.41
N ARG A 270 14.63 7.86 22.83
CA ARG A 270 13.96 8.93 23.59
C ARG A 270 12.59 8.49 24.11
N LEU A 271 11.84 7.74 23.32
CA LEU A 271 10.55 7.19 23.71
C LEU A 271 10.69 6.15 24.84
N SER A 272 11.63 5.22 24.75
CA SER A 272 11.84 4.16 25.76
C SER A 272 12.15 4.73 27.13
N ARG A 273 12.90 5.84 27.21
CA ARG A 273 13.28 6.53 28.45
C ARG A 273 12.15 7.31 29.14
N LYS A 274 10.94 7.35 28.54
CA LYS A 274 9.79 8.11 29.10
C LYS A 274 8.86 7.19 29.88
N ALA A 275 8.41 7.64 31.05
CA ALA A 275 7.49 6.89 31.91
C ALA A 275 6.22 6.50 31.14
N LYS A 276 5.78 5.24 31.29
CA LYS A 276 4.54 4.71 30.67
C LYS A 276 3.35 5.54 31.19
N GLY A 277 2.45 5.96 30.29
CA GLY A 277 1.29 6.77 30.62
C GLY A 277 1.52 8.30 30.61
N SER A 278 2.76 8.79 30.67
CA SER A 278 3.03 10.21 30.76
C SER A 278 2.72 10.97 29.46
N ASN A 279 2.39 12.27 29.58
CA ASN A 279 2.22 13.17 28.44
C ASN A 279 3.50 13.29 27.61
N ASN A 280 4.66 13.28 28.26
CA ASN A 280 5.95 13.32 27.58
C ASN A 280 6.18 12.06 26.73
N ARG A 281 5.75 10.88 27.18
CA ARG A 281 5.78 9.66 26.38
C ARG A 281 4.85 9.76 25.17
N THR A 282 3.65 10.34 25.35
CA THR A 282 2.71 10.57 24.25
C THR A 282 3.31 11.50 23.18
N LYS A 283 3.94 12.61 23.59
CA LYS A 283 4.66 13.53 22.69
C LYS A 283 5.82 12.81 21.95
N ALA A 284 6.60 11.98 22.66
CA ALA A 284 7.70 11.20 22.07
C ALA A 284 7.19 10.17 21.08
N ARG A 285 6.09 9.46 21.38
CA ARG A 285 5.44 8.51 20.47
C ARG A 285 5.05 9.16 19.15
N ILE A 286 4.48 10.37 19.18
CA ILE A 286 4.12 11.11 17.97
C ILE A 286 5.38 11.46 17.13
N LYS A 287 6.51 11.79 17.78
CA LYS A 287 7.78 12.05 17.06
C LYS A 287 8.28 10.81 16.33
N VAL A 288 8.25 9.63 16.98
CA VAL A 288 8.57 8.35 16.34
C VAL A 288 7.63 8.08 15.17
N ALA A 289 6.31 8.20 15.38
CA ALA A 289 5.31 7.98 14.34
C ALA A 289 5.50 8.92 13.13
N ARG A 290 5.83 10.19 13.37
CA ARG A 290 6.14 11.14 12.29
C ARG A 290 7.39 10.77 11.51
N ALA A 291 8.41 10.19 12.16
CA ALA A 291 9.61 9.72 11.48
C ALA A 291 9.30 8.51 10.58
N HIS A 292 8.51 7.54 11.07
CA HIS A 292 8.02 6.43 10.25
C HIS A 292 7.13 6.91 9.10
N ALA A 293 6.19 7.82 9.36
CA ALA A 293 5.30 8.35 8.33
C ALA A 293 6.06 8.97 7.15
N ARG A 294 7.16 9.69 7.41
CA ARG A 294 8.00 10.25 6.34
C ARG A 294 8.64 9.16 5.46
N VAL A 295 9.08 8.05 6.07
CA VAL A 295 9.63 6.92 5.32
C VAL A 295 8.55 6.27 4.45
N CYS A 296 7.36 6.05 5.00
CA CYS A 296 6.23 5.47 4.27
C CYS A 296 5.77 6.39 3.12
N ASP A 297 5.65 7.70 3.38
CA ASP A 297 5.23 8.67 2.36
C ASP A 297 6.24 8.73 1.21
N ALA A 298 7.55 8.82 1.51
CA ALA A 298 8.59 8.84 0.49
C ALA A 298 8.66 7.55 -0.34
N ARG A 299 8.46 6.38 0.31
CA ARG A 299 8.40 5.11 -0.40
C ARG A 299 7.18 5.05 -1.32
N ARG A 300 6.02 5.43 -0.81
CA ARG A 300 4.77 5.45 -1.58
C ARG A 300 4.88 6.37 -2.80
N GLU A 301 5.44 7.54 -2.62
CA GLU A 301 5.69 8.49 -3.71
C GLU A 301 6.59 7.90 -4.79
N PHE A 302 7.73 7.31 -4.39
CA PHE A 302 8.62 6.62 -5.32
C PHE A 302 7.92 5.49 -6.09
N HIS A 303 7.14 4.64 -5.39
CA HIS A 303 6.39 3.57 -6.04
C HIS A 303 5.34 4.11 -7.01
N HIS A 304 4.63 5.20 -6.66
CA HIS A 304 3.64 5.81 -7.54
C HIS A 304 4.28 6.40 -8.79
N GLN A 305 5.37 7.16 -8.64
CA GLN A 305 6.07 7.77 -9.77
C GLN A 305 6.62 6.69 -10.71
N LEU A 306 7.34 5.71 -10.16
CA LEU A 306 7.94 4.64 -10.95
C LEU A 306 6.87 3.78 -11.64
N SER A 307 5.84 3.33 -10.91
CA SER A 307 4.78 2.52 -11.52
C SER A 307 3.98 3.30 -12.58
N THR A 308 3.76 4.61 -12.40
CA THR A 308 3.10 5.44 -13.43
C THR A 308 3.98 5.58 -14.67
N LYS A 309 5.29 5.78 -14.49
CA LYS A 309 6.23 5.83 -15.61
C LYS A 309 6.21 4.53 -16.42
N LEU A 310 6.36 3.37 -15.75
CA LEU A 310 6.37 2.08 -16.42
C LEU A 310 5.07 1.78 -17.18
N ILE A 311 3.92 2.12 -16.57
CA ILE A 311 2.59 1.96 -17.20
C ILE A 311 2.43 2.88 -18.42
N ARG A 312 2.95 4.11 -18.36
CA ARG A 312 2.88 5.03 -19.50
C ARG A 312 3.76 4.57 -20.65
N ASP A 313 4.97 4.13 -20.34
CA ASP A 313 6.01 3.87 -21.33
C ASP A 313 5.88 2.47 -21.98
N ASN A 314 5.12 1.53 -21.38
CA ASN A 314 5.03 0.15 -21.86
C ASN A 314 3.58 -0.32 -22.04
N GLN A 315 3.35 -1.13 -23.09
CA GLN A 315 2.07 -1.81 -23.35
C GLN A 315 1.90 -3.05 -22.50
N ALA A 316 2.98 -3.79 -22.27
CA ALA A 316 2.96 -4.98 -21.44
C ALA A 316 4.12 -4.96 -20.42
N ILE A 317 3.82 -5.43 -19.21
CA ILE A 317 4.76 -5.44 -18.09
C ILE A 317 4.72 -6.82 -17.44
N ALA A 318 5.89 -7.46 -17.33
CA ALA A 318 6.05 -8.73 -16.63
C ALA A 318 6.90 -8.58 -15.38
N VAL A 319 6.54 -9.28 -14.30
CA VAL A 319 7.29 -9.31 -13.04
C VAL A 319 7.33 -10.73 -12.47
N GLU A 320 8.32 -11.04 -11.63
CA GLU A 320 8.35 -12.28 -10.87
C GLU A 320 7.37 -12.27 -9.69
N ASP A 321 6.76 -13.44 -9.37
CA ASP A 321 6.01 -13.63 -8.12
C ASP A 321 6.96 -13.84 -6.94
N LEU A 322 7.54 -12.76 -6.41
CA LEU A 322 8.44 -12.82 -5.28
C LEU A 322 7.73 -13.16 -3.97
N CYS A 323 8.23 -14.19 -3.26
CA CYS A 323 7.78 -14.50 -1.90
C CYS A 323 8.34 -13.50 -0.87
N ALA A 324 7.83 -12.26 -0.88
CA ALA A 324 8.26 -11.21 0.03
C ALA A 324 8.13 -11.63 1.51
N LYS A 325 7.11 -12.43 1.88
CA LYS A 325 6.95 -12.97 3.24
C LYS A 325 8.07 -13.92 3.63
N GLY A 326 8.50 -14.80 2.73
CA GLY A 326 9.62 -15.72 2.95
C GLY A 326 10.94 -14.95 3.15
N LEU A 327 11.22 -14.02 2.24
CA LEU A 327 12.41 -13.17 2.32
C LEU A 327 12.43 -12.27 3.57
N ALA A 328 11.27 -11.83 4.05
CA ALA A 328 11.15 -11.05 5.27
C ALA A 328 11.42 -11.84 6.58
N ARG A 329 11.55 -13.16 6.52
CA ARG A 329 11.98 -14.01 7.65
C ARG A 329 13.50 -14.23 7.71
N THR A 330 14.23 -13.74 6.73
CA THR A 330 15.68 -13.89 6.62
C THR A 330 16.44 -12.66 7.14
N ARG A 331 17.77 -12.72 7.13
CA ARG A 331 18.66 -11.56 7.42
C ARG A 331 18.39 -10.35 6.50
N LEU A 332 17.70 -10.55 5.40
CA LEU A 332 17.32 -9.51 4.43
C LEU A 332 16.03 -8.75 4.82
N ALA A 333 15.32 -9.17 5.87
CA ALA A 333 14.03 -8.63 6.30
C ALA A 333 13.95 -7.10 6.25
N LYS A 334 14.91 -6.40 6.85
CA LYS A 334 14.95 -4.93 6.87
C LYS A 334 15.01 -4.33 5.47
N SER A 335 15.77 -4.92 4.55
CA SER A 335 15.91 -4.44 3.18
C SER A 335 14.66 -4.75 2.34
N VAL A 336 14.06 -5.93 2.54
CA VAL A 336 12.79 -6.34 1.92
C VAL A 336 11.64 -5.41 2.34
N TYR A 337 11.51 -5.13 3.64
CA TYR A 337 10.53 -4.16 4.12
C TYR A 337 10.82 -2.73 3.65
N ASP A 338 12.10 -2.35 3.49
CA ASP A 338 12.45 -1.05 2.96
C ASP A 338 12.10 -0.92 1.48
N ALA A 339 12.28 -1.95 0.69
CA ALA A 339 11.90 -1.98 -0.71
C ALA A 339 10.38 -1.94 -0.90
N GLY A 340 9.61 -2.76 -0.16
CA GLY A 340 8.14 -2.79 -0.21
C GLY A 340 7.60 -3.28 -1.54
N TRP A 341 8.21 -4.30 -2.15
CA TRP A 341 7.88 -4.81 -3.49
C TRP A 341 6.42 -5.17 -3.68
N SER A 342 5.78 -5.81 -2.67
CA SER A 342 4.35 -6.18 -2.79
C SER A 342 3.46 -4.97 -3.06
N ALA A 343 3.72 -3.83 -2.40
CA ALA A 343 2.96 -2.60 -2.65
C ALA A 343 3.23 -2.04 -4.05
N PHE A 344 4.47 -2.13 -4.53
CA PHE A 344 4.85 -1.70 -5.88
C PHE A 344 4.19 -2.57 -6.96
N VAL A 345 4.26 -3.90 -6.83
CA VAL A 345 3.63 -4.86 -7.74
C VAL A 345 2.11 -4.65 -7.79
N ASN A 346 1.45 -4.48 -6.64
CA ASN A 346 0.03 -4.15 -6.60
C ASN A 346 -0.28 -2.82 -7.31
N MET A 347 0.64 -1.83 -7.26
CA MET A 347 0.46 -0.57 -7.99
C MET A 347 0.58 -0.74 -9.51
N LEU A 348 1.48 -1.60 -9.97
CA LEU A 348 1.57 -1.96 -11.39
C LEU A 348 0.29 -2.67 -11.86
N GLU A 349 -0.17 -3.66 -11.11
CA GLU A 349 -1.35 -4.47 -11.44
C GLU A 349 -2.61 -3.63 -11.58
N TYR A 350 -2.97 -2.81 -10.56
CA TYR A 350 -4.20 -2.01 -10.67
C TYR A 350 -4.09 -0.87 -11.69
N LYS A 351 -2.89 -0.31 -11.90
CA LYS A 351 -2.69 0.71 -12.92
C LYS A 351 -2.73 0.13 -14.32
N ALA A 352 -2.15 -1.06 -14.53
CA ALA A 352 -2.24 -1.77 -15.80
C ALA A 352 -3.70 -2.00 -16.18
N ALA A 353 -4.49 -2.56 -15.25
CA ALA A 353 -5.92 -2.77 -15.46
C ALA A 353 -6.67 -1.46 -15.75
N ARG A 354 -6.34 -0.36 -15.04
CA ARG A 354 -6.99 0.93 -15.23
C ARG A 354 -6.69 1.59 -16.57
N TYR A 355 -5.47 1.44 -17.06
CA TYR A 355 -4.99 2.17 -18.24
C TYR A 355 -4.87 1.32 -19.50
N GLY A 356 -5.48 0.12 -19.51
CA GLY A 356 -5.50 -0.77 -20.68
C GLY A 356 -4.12 -1.33 -21.02
N ARG A 357 -3.33 -1.68 -20.01
CA ARG A 357 -2.00 -2.34 -20.14
C ARG A 357 -2.07 -3.80 -19.74
N THR A 358 -1.27 -4.62 -20.37
CA THR A 358 -1.11 -6.02 -19.99
C THR A 358 -0.16 -6.13 -18.80
N PHE A 359 -0.56 -6.89 -17.78
CA PHE A 359 0.28 -7.16 -16.62
C PHE A 359 0.36 -8.65 -16.37
N VAL A 360 1.57 -9.21 -16.33
CA VAL A 360 1.83 -10.64 -16.17
C VAL A 360 2.72 -10.87 -14.95
N LYS A 361 2.35 -11.81 -14.10
CA LYS A 361 3.23 -12.36 -13.07
C LYS A 361 3.69 -13.74 -13.52
N ILE A 362 5.00 -13.90 -13.71
CA ILE A 362 5.57 -15.23 -14.04
C ILE A 362 5.65 -16.10 -12.78
N GLY A 363 5.75 -17.41 -12.98
CA GLY A 363 5.86 -18.39 -11.91
C GLY A 363 7.04 -18.12 -10.99
N ARG A 364 6.86 -18.39 -9.69
CA ARG A 364 7.90 -18.17 -8.65
C ARG A 364 9.15 -19.01 -8.85
N PHE A 365 9.03 -20.15 -9.49
CA PHE A 365 10.10 -21.11 -9.65
C PHE A 365 10.75 -21.08 -11.05
N GLU A 366 10.38 -20.09 -11.87
CA GLU A 366 11.04 -19.86 -13.15
C GLU A 366 12.52 -19.53 -12.93
N PRO A 367 13.44 -20.28 -13.54
CA PRO A 367 14.88 -20.14 -13.30
C PRO A 367 15.48 -18.95 -14.08
N THR A 368 14.88 -17.77 -13.99
CA THR A 368 15.21 -16.57 -14.78
C THR A 368 16.69 -16.18 -14.74
N SER A 369 17.33 -16.32 -13.57
CA SER A 369 18.76 -16.01 -13.39
C SER A 369 19.70 -17.15 -13.75
N GLN A 370 19.19 -18.36 -14.12
CA GLN A 370 19.97 -19.55 -14.44
C GLN A 370 19.96 -19.89 -15.94
N VAL A 371 19.02 -19.32 -16.68
CA VAL A 371 18.84 -19.54 -18.12
C VAL A 371 19.56 -18.42 -18.87
N CYS A 372 20.32 -18.77 -19.90
CA CYS A 372 20.93 -17.80 -20.79
C CYS A 372 19.85 -17.10 -21.63
N SER A 373 19.77 -15.77 -21.55
CA SER A 373 18.84 -14.98 -22.37
C SER A 373 19.25 -14.90 -23.84
N GLN A 374 20.40 -15.42 -24.23
CA GLN A 374 20.80 -15.51 -25.65
C GLN A 374 20.31 -16.80 -26.27
N CYS A 375 20.75 -17.94 -25.75
CA CYS A 375 20.51 -19.26 -26.37
C CYS A 375 19.42 -20.08 -25.69
N GLY A 376 18.88 -19.64 -24.54
CA GLY A 376 17.83 -20.36 -23.80
C GLY A 376 18.33 -21.54 -22.97
N VAL A 377 19.63 -21.90 -23.03
CA VAL A 377 20.17 -23.03 -22.27
C VAL A 377 20.25 -22.71 -20.78
N LYS A 378 19.86 -23.66 -19.95
CA LYS A 378 19.98 -23.57 -18.50
C LYS A 378 21.42 -23.90 -18.09
N ASP A 379 22.17 -22.88 -17.66
CA ASP A 379 23.58 -22.98 -17.27
C ASP A 379 23.78 -23.08 -15.72
N GLY A 380 22.71 -23.38 -14.99
CA GLY A 380 22.72 -23.63 -13.55
C GLY A 380 22.83 -22.38 -12.66
N PRO A 381 22.75 -22.57 -11.33
CA PRO A 381 22.76 -21.47 -10.36
C PRO A 381 24.15 -20.83 -10.27
N LYS A 382 24.19 -19.49 -10.16
CA LYS A 382 25.40 -18.71 -9.97
C LYS A 382 25.45 -18.12 -8.56
N PRO A 383 26.63 -18.05 -7.92
CA PRO A 383 26.77 -17.39 -6.61
C PRO A 383 26.28 -15.94 -6.65
N LEU A 384 25.75 -15.43 -5.54
CA LEU A 384 25.12 -14.09 -5.48
C LEU A 384 26.10 -12.93 -5.76
N HIS A 385 27.40 -13.15 -5.56
CA HIS A 385 28.42 -12.14 -5.84
C HIS A 385 28.80 -12.04 -7.32
N VAL A 386 28.52 -13.10 -8.11
CA VAL A 386 28.74 -13.10 -9.56
C VAL A 386 27.70 -12.21 -10.22
N ARG A 387 28.13 -11.13 -10.83
CA ARG A 387 27.27 -10.17 -11.53
C ARG A 387 27.33 -10.31 -13.03
N GLU A 388 28.48 -10.66 -13.55
CA GLU A 388 28.71 -10.98 -14.97
C GLU A 388 29.12 -12.43 -15.09
N TRP A 389 28.67 -13.10 -16.12
CA TRP A 389 29.00 -14.50 -16.39
C TRP A 389 28.95 -14.80 -17.87
N GLU A 390 29.77 -15.75 -18.27
CA GLU A 390 29.80 -16.27 -19.64
C GLU A 390 28.98 -17.56 -19.74
N CYS A 391 28.13 -17.64 -20.75
CA CYS A 391 27.32 -18.83 -21.01
C CYS A 391 28.18 -19.94 -21.61
N LYS A 392 28.24 -21.11 -20.99
CA LYS A 392 29.03 -22.25 -21.43
C LYS A 392 28.60 -22.80 -22.78
N ALA A 393 27.32 -22.59 -23.17
CA ALA A 393 26.77 -23.13 -24.41
C ALA A 393 27.01 -22.22 -25.62
N CYS A 394 26.93 -20.88 -25.46
CA CYS A 394 27.01 -19.94 -26.57
C CYS A 394 28.11 -18.85 -26.42
N GLY A 395 28.89 -18.88 -25.35
CA GLY A 395 29.96 -17.92 -25.10
C GLY A 395 29.51 -16.47 -24.83
N ALA A 396 28.23 -16.24 -24.69
CA ALA A 396 27.71 -14.89 -24.44
C ALA A 396 28.06 -14.42 -23.02
N VAL A 397 28.65 -13.22 -22.89
CA VAL A 397 28.89 -12.56 -21.60
C VAL A 397 27.65 -11.76 -21.25
N LEU A 398 27.07 -12.05 -20.07
CA LEU A 398 25.78 -11.54 -19.65
C LEU A 398 25.87 -10.89 -18.25
N ASP A 399 25.25 -9.72 -18.11
CA ASP A 399 24.90 -9.20 -16.79
C ASP A 399 23.75 -10.04 -16.21
N ARG A 400 23.95 -10.57 -15.02
CA ARG A 400 23.04 -11.51 -14.37
C ARG A 400 21.65 -10.94 -14.17
N ASP A 401 21.58 -9.69 -13.72
CA ASP A 401 20.32 -9.06 -13.33
C ASP A 401 19.54 -8.64 -14.61
N ILE A 402 20.24 -8.16 -15.65
CA ILE A 402 19.63 -7.87 -16.97
C ILE A 402 19.17 -9.17 -17.63
N ASN A 403 20.00 -10.21 -17.60
CA ASN A 403 19.63 -11.53 -18.09
C ASN A 403 18.34 -12.05 -17.44
N ALA A 404 18.21 -11.89 -16.11
CA ALA A 404 16.99 -12.26 -15.40
C ALA A 404 15.77 -11.47 -15.89
N ALA A 405 15.89 -10.14 -16.03
CA ALA A 405 14.80 -9.29 -16.50
C ALA A 405 14.35 -9.64 -17.94
N VAL A 406 15.30 -9.98 -18.84
CA VAL A 406 15.01 -10.47 -20.20
C VAL A 406 14.25 -11.80 -20.15
N ASN A 407 14.67 -12.73 -19.28
CA ASN A 407 14.01 -14.00 -19.12
C ASN A 407 12.62 -13.87 -18.47
N VAL A 408 12.40 -12.88 -17.58
CA VAL A 408 11.06 -12.52 -17.09
C VAL A 408 10.14 -12.11 -18.22
N ALA A 409 10.62 -11.26 -19.16
CA ALA A 409 9.84 -10.87 -20.34
C ALA A 409 9.49 -12.08 -21.20
N ARG A 410 10.47 -12.95 -21.50
CA ARG A 410 10.27 -14.15 -22.31
C ARG A 410 9.31 -15.16 -21.69
N ALA A 411 9.47 -15.44 -20.39
CA ALA A 411 8.59 -16.35 -19.68
C ALA A 411 7.12 -15.86 -19.65
N ALA A 412 6.93 -14.56 -19.78
CA ALA A 412 5.62 -13.94 -19.94
C ALA A 412 5.10 -13.88 -21.37
N GLY A 413 5.88 -14.38 -22.37
CA GLY A 413 5.53 -14.30 -23.79
C GLY A 413 5.63 -12.91 -24.39
N LEU A 414 6.38 -11.98 -23.77
CA LEU A 414 6.56 -10.62 -24.24
C LEU A 414 7.68 -10.53 -25.28
N ALA A 415 7.55 -9.57 -26.21
CA ALA A 415 8.62 -9.23 -27.12
C ALA A 415 9.81 -8.62 -26.36
N VAL A 416 11.01 -9.08 -26.66
CA VAL A 416 12.24 -8.55 -26.05
C VAL A 416 12.88 -7.61 -27.05
N SER A 417 13.02 -6.33 -26.69
CA SER A 417 13.73 -5.35 -27.51
C SER A 417 15.13 -5.83 -27.86
N ALA A 418 15.54 -5.66 -29.11
CA ALA A 418 16.82 -6.13 -29.64
C ALA A 418 18.05 -5.37 -29.09
N CYS A 419 17.89 -4.36 -28.23
CA CYS A 419 18.99 -3.65 -27.59
C CYS A 419 19.74 -4.56 -26.59
N ARG A 420 20.62 -5.39 -27.15
CA ARG A 420 21.55 -6.23 -26.40
C ARG A 420 22.85 -5.47 -26.23
N ALA A 421 23.00 -4.77 -25.09
CA ALA A 421 24.32 -4.27 -24.73
C ALA A 421 25.26 -5.47 -24.49
N ARG A 422 26.07 -5.82 -25.46
CA ARG A 422 27.23 -6.70 -25.26
C ARG A 422 28.26 -5.92 -24.46
N VAL A 423 28.49 -6.28 -23.22
CA VAL A 423 29.62 -5.79 -22.45
C VAL A 423 30.85 -6.54 -22.96
N ARG A 424 31.70 -5.85 -23.74
CA ARG A 424 33.02 -6.38 -24.07
C ARG A 424 33.98 -6.12 -22.91
N PRO A 425 34.76 -7.12 -22.44
CA PRO A 425 35.83 -6.87 -21.49
C PRO A 425 36.98 -6.14 -22.19
N GLY A 426 37.28 -4.91 -21.78
CA GLY A 426 38.41 -4.11 -22.25
C GLY A 426 38.31 -2.63 -21.83
N PRO A 427 39.45 -1.86 -21.83
CA PRO A 427 39.48 -0.47 -21.36
C PRO A 427 38.92 0.55 -22.35
N VAL A 428 37.95 0.17 -23.18
CA VAL A 428 37.33 1.06 -24.18
C VAL A 428 35.88 1.30 -23.78
N PRO A 429 35.38 2.56 -23.78
CA PRO A 429 33.98 2.85 -23.45
C PRO A 429 33.05 2.11 -24.42
N ALA A 430 31.99 1.51 -23.87
CA ALA A 430 31.01 0.72 -24.61
C ALA A 430 30.39 1.55 -25.73
N GLN A 431 30.70 1.20 -26.99
CA GLN A 431 29.98 1.69 -28.16
C GLN A 431 28.79 0.76 -28.37
N CYS A 432 27.59 1.32 -28.36
CA CYS A 432 26.39 0.65 -28.83
C CYS A 432 26.47 0.51 -30.37
N GLU A 433 26.68 -0.68 -30.89
CA GLU A 433 26.40 -0.96 -32.32
C GLU A 433 24.89 -1.11 -32.50
N GLU A 434 24.26 -0.11 -33.12
CA GLU A 434 22.87 -0.17 -33.54
C GLU A 434 22.79 -1.09 -34.79
N ALA A 435 22.12 -2.24 -34.64
CA ALA A 435 21.65 -3.02 -35.78
C ALA A 435 20.20 -2.61 -36.09
N GLY A 436 20.04 -1.62 -36.98
CA GLY A 436 18.73 -1.21 -37.48
C GLY A 436 18.84 0.08 -38.28
N THR A 437 18.52 0.00 -39.56
CA THR A 437 18.49 1.11 -40.54
C THR A 437 17.56 2.22 -40.09
N HIS A 438 18.12 3.37 -39.71
CA HIS A 438 17.37 4.62 -39.57
C HIS A 438 17.44 5.42 -40.88
N SER A 439 16.28 5.68 -41.48
CA SER A 439 16.12 6.69 -42.54
C SER A 439 16.47 8.06 -41.96
N LYS A 440 17.39 8.76 -42.62
CA LYS A 440 17.77 10.14 -42.32
C LYS A 440 16.59 11.09 -42.57
N ALA A 441 16.05 11.69 -41.54
CA ALA A 441 15.23 12.90 -41.66
C ALA A 441 16.12 14.12 -41.39
N SER A 442 16.11 15.04 -42.35
CA SER A 442 16.88 16.24 -42.42
C SER A 442 16.61 17.20 -41.26
N ARG A 443 17.71 17.79 -40.73
CA ARG A 443 17.67 18.94 -39.83
C ARG A 443 17.20 20.18 -40.60
N THR A 444 16.15 20.84 -40.13
CA THR A 444 15.94 22.26 -40.32
C THR A 444 16.00 22.94 -38.97
N SER A 445 16.88 23.94 -38.91
CA SER A 445 17.10 24.87 -37.83
C SER A 445 15.87 25.79 -37.65
N GLY A 446 15.50 26.04 -36.37
CA GLY A 446 14.47 27.03 -36.04
C GLY A 446 14.51 27.34 -34.54
N SER A 447 15.05 28.49 -34.31
CA SER A 447 15.19 29.39 -33.17
C SER A 447 14.06 29.42 -32.13
N GLN A 448 14.49 29.48 -30.84
CA GLN A 448 14.05 30.32 -29.71
C GLN A 448 12.56 30.54 -29.39
N ALA A 449 12.25 30.29 -28.13
CA ALA A 449 11.54 31.08 -27.10
C ALA A 449 10.83 30.07 -26.17
N GLY A 450 10.99 29.95 -24.90
CA GLY A 450 10.95 30.91 -23.82
C GLY A 450 9.65 30.79 -23.06
N ILE A 451 9.74 30.52 -21.69
CA ILE A 451 8.68 30.83 -20.68
C ILE A 451 7.54 29.80 -20.60
N ALA A 452 7.01 29.41 -19.45
CA ALA A 452 7.10 29.66 -18.01
C ALA A 452 6.30 28.58 -17.26
N LEU A 453 6.59 28.45 -16.01
CA LEU A 453 5.83 27.97 -14.87
C LEU A 453 4.30 28.05 -14.97
N LEU A 454 3.64 26.94 -14.65
CA LEU A 454 2.57 26.88 -13.63
C LEU A 454 2.44 25.43 -13.12
#